data_3727f90aac2168e829c13f853815652c
#
_entry.id   3727f90aac2168e829c13f853815652c
#
_cell.length_a   1.000
_cell.length_b   1.000
_cell.length_c   1.000
_cell.angle_alpha   90.00
_cell.angle_beta   90.00
_cell.angle_gamma   90.00
#
_symmetry.space_group_name_H-M   'P 1'
#
loop_
_entity.id
_entity.type
_entity.pdbx_description
1 polymer ?
#
loop_
_entity_poly.entity_id
_entity_poly.type
_entity_poly.pdbx_seq_one_letter_code
_entity_poly.pdbx_strand_id
1 'polypeptide(L)'
;MTNSKAIQFFNSLRPVTVGFDSMFDNFEHMLDTDFTRMGNYPPYNIVKTGSFTYDIELALAGYSKNDVTVDYADNVLTIKSNKDEQTKEVEDNDGILHKGIAKRYFSKSFTVAEDCEVKGAELKDGLLKVSLEKIVPDSKKPRTIKIK
;
A
#
# COMPACT_ATOMS: atom_id res chain seq x y z
N MET A 1 1.59 -32.67 -3.54
CA MET A 1 2.14 -32.07 -2.31
C MET A 1 2.81 -30.70 -2.49
N THR A 2 2.81 -30.15 -3.68
CA THR A 2 3.51 -28.88 -3.98
C THR A 2 2.60 -27.63 -3.95
N ASN A 3 1.29 -27.78 -3.79
CA ASN A 3 0.36 -26.65 -3.91
C ASN A 3 0.21 -25.76 -2.66
N SER A 4 0.57 -26.23 -1.46
CA SER A 4 0.32 -25.43 -0.25
C SER A 4 1.32 -24.28 -0.07
N LYS A 5 2.58 -24.47 -0.47
CA LYS A 5 3.61 -23.42 -0.39
C LYS A 5 3.38 -22.31 -1.42
N ALA A 6 2.94 -22.68 -2.62
CA ALA A 6 2.60 -21.70 -3.65
C ALA A 6 1.39 -20.85 -3.24
N ILE A 7 0.35 -21.45 -2.67
CA ILE A 7 -0.84 -20.74 -2.18
C ILE A 7 -0.49 -19.80 -1.02
N GLN A 8 0.36 -20.23 -0.09
CA GLN A 8 0.83 -19.36 1.00
C GLN A 8 1.65 -18.18 0.47
N PHE A 9 2.50 -18.43 -0.54
CA PHE A 9 3.25 -17.39 -1.19
C PHE A 9 2.35 -16.39 -1.92
N PHE A 10 1.36 -16.85 -2.68
CA PHE A 10 0.36 -15.97 -3.32
C PHE A 10 -0.42 -15.13 -2.32
N ASN A 11 -0.81 -15.70 -1.19
CA ASN A 11 -1.49 -14.96 -0.14
C ASN A 11 -0.61 -13.88 0.50
N SER A 12 0.71 -14.08 0.55
CA SER A 12 1.65 -13.09 1.07
C SER A 12 1.91 -11.93 0.08
N LEU A 13 1.69 -12.14 -1.22
CA LEU A 13 1.87 -11.12 -2.26
C LEU A 13 0.68 -10.15 -2.36
N ARG A 14 -0.54 -10.61 -2.04
CA ARG A 14 -1.75 -9.77 -2.12
C ARG A 14 -1.62 -8.42 -1.42
N PRO A 15 -0.99 -8.31 -0.23
CA PRO A 15 -0.91 -7.03 0.47
C PRO A 15 -0.07 -5.95 -0.20
N VAL A 16 0.75 -6.25 -1.22
CA VAL A 16 1.63 -5.27 -1.89
C VAL A 16 1.17 -4.89 -3.29
N THR A 17 0.05 -5.44 -3.75
CA THR A 17 -0.52 -5.19 -5.08
C THR A 17 -1.93 -4.64 -4.99
N VAL A 18 -2.25 -3.69 -5.86
CA VAL A 18 -3.56 -3.03 -5.91
C VAL A 18 -4.10 -3.08 -7.33
N GLY A 19 -5.34 -3.55 -7.49
CA GLY A 19 -6.03 -3.61 -8.78
C GLY A 19 -5.73 -4.85 -9.62
N PHE A 20 -4.95 -5.80 -9.11
CA PHE A 20 -4.59 -7.06 -9.79
C PHE A 20 -5.46 -8.25 -9.38
N ASP A 21 -6.71 -8.05 -8.97
CA ASP A 21 -7.61 -9.10 -8.47
C ASP A 21 -7.77 -10.29 -9.44
N SER A 22 -7.58 -10.04 -10.73
CA SER A 22 -7.75 -11.03 -11.80
C SER A 22 -6.45 -11.42 -12.53
N MET A 23 -5.30 -10.85 -12.13
CA MET A 23 -4.06 -10.97 -12.92
C MET A 23 -2.87 -11.41 -12.06
N PHE A 24 -2.94 -12.62 -11.49
CA PHE A 24 -1.76 -13.25 -10.92
C PHE A 24 -0.83 -13.89 -11.98
N ASP A 25 -1.13 -13.70 -13.27
CA ASP A 25 -0.36 -14.28 -14.36
C ASP A 25 1.00 -13.60 -14.62
N ASN A 26 1.21 -12.39 -14.04
CA ASN A 26 2.51 -11.68 -14.11
C ASN A 26 3.44 -12.02 -12.94
N PHE A 27 3.32 -13.23 -12.44
CA PHE A 27 4.07 -13.72 -11.29
C PHE A 27 5.61 -13.68 -11.46
N GLU A 28 6.11 -13.85 -12.68
CA GLU A 28 7.55 -13.88 -12.95
C GLU A 28 8.23 -12.53 -12.72
N HIS A 29 7.53 -11.41 -12.96
CA HIS A 29 8.07 -10.08 -12.68
C HIS A 29 8.09 -9.70 -11.19
N MET A 30 7.33 -10.40 -10.37
CA MET A 30 7.30 -10.13 -8.92
C MET A 30 8.40 -10.84 -8.15
N LEU A 31 9.05 -11.84 -8.74
CA LEU A 31 10.14 -12.59 -8.08
C LEU A 31 11.45 -11.80 -7.99
N ASP A 32 11.62 -10.79 -8.85
CA ASP A 32 12.85 -9.98 -8.91
C ASP A 32 12.84 -8.78 -7.93
N THR A 33 11.74 -8.53 -7.26
CA THR A 33 11.68 -7.45 -6.28
C THR A 33 12.06 -7.99 -4.91
N ASP A 34 13.00 -7.35 -4.25
CA ASP A 34 13.52 -7.61 -2.89
C ASP A 34 12.41 -7.79 -1.81
N PHE A 35 11.58 -8.79 -1.99
CA PHE A 35 10.43 -9.08 -1.13
C PHE A 35 10.85 -9.45 0.30
N THR A 36 12.08 -9.92 0.47
CA THR A 36 12.63 -10.34 1.75
C THR A 36 13.14 -9.21 2.63
N ARG A 37 13.27 -7.98 2.08
CA ARG A 37 13.80 -6.81 2.79
C ARG A 37 12.74 -5.80 3.24
N MET A 38 11.48 -6.00 2.88
CA MET A 38 10.40 -5.12 3.34
C MET A 38 10.10 -5.37 4.82
N GLY A 39 10.77 -4.62 5.67
CA GLY A 39 10.38 -4.53 7.09
C GLY A 39 8.89 -4.22 7.23
N ASN A 40 8.23 -4.81 8.22
CA ASN A 40 6.80 -4.66 8.48
C ASN A 40 6.37 -3.25 8.94
N TYR A 41 7.24 -2.26 8.82
CA TYR A 41 6.95 -0.90 9.25
C TYR A 41 6.83 0.05 8.04
N PRO A 42 5.82 0.94 8.04
CA PRO A 42 4.68 0.99 8.95
C PRO A 42 3.66 -0.12 8.66
N PRO A 43 2.83 -0.52 9.65
CA PRO A 43 1.71 -1.42 9.41
C PRO A 43 0.74 -0.79 8.40
N TYR A 44 0.18 -1.60 7.51
CA TYR A 44 -0.72 -1.14 6.48
C TYR A 44 -1.83 -2.14 6.17
N ASN A 45 -2.92 -1.63 5.62
CA ASN A 45 -4.00 -2.41 5.05
C ASN A 45 -4.20 -2.02 3.59
N ILE A 46 -4.64 -2.95 2.77
CA ILE A 46 -5.22 -2.69 1.46
C ILE A 46 -6.67 -3.12 1.52
N VAL A 47 -7.58 -2.17 1.37
CA VAL A 47 -9.02 -2.36 1.53
C VAL A 47 -9.71 -2.14 0.20
N LYS A 48 -10.52 -3.10 -0.22
CA LYS A 48 -11.44 -2.93 -1.36
C LYS A 48 -12.72 -2.29 -0.84
N THR A 49 -12.93 -1.03 -1.17
CA THR A 49 -14.06 -0.22 -0.68
C THR A 49 -15.29 -0.29 -1.57
N GLY A 50 -15.13 -0.75 -2.79
CA GLY A 50 -16.21 -0.93 -3.77
C GLY A 50 -15.80 -1.85 -4.91
N SER A 51 -16.64 -1.96 -5.92
CA SER A 51 -16.35 -2.82 -7.08
C SER A 51 -15.07 -2.44 -7.82
N PHE A 52 -14.73 -1.15 -7.82
CA PHE A 52 -13.60 -0.58 -8.55
C PHE A 52 -12.78 0.41 -7.71
N THR A 53 -12.99 0.44 -6.40
CA THR A 53 -12.33 1.37 -5.50
C THR A 53 -11.54 0.65 -4.41
N TYR A 54 -10.36 1.19 -4.09
CA TYR A 54 -9.43 0.64 -3.13
C TYR A 54 -8.87 1.76 -2.26
N ASP A 55 -8.60 1.45 -1.00
CA ASP A 55 -7.84 2.31 -0.10
C ASP A 55 -6.60 1.57 0.40
N ILE A 56 -5.46 2.27 0.41
CA ILE A 56 -4.26 1.85 1.12
C ILE A 56 -4.21 2.66 2.41
N GLU A 57 -4.17 1.99 3.54
CA GLU A 57 -4.16 2.61 4.86
C GLU A 57 -2.84 2.29 5.58
N LEU A 58 -2.11 3.32 6.02
CA LEU A 58 -0.88 3.17 6.79
C LEU A 58 -1.07 3.75 8.20
N ALA A 59 -0.67 2.99 9.22
CA ALA A 59 -0.66 3.46 10.60
C ALA A 59 0.56 4.35 10.85
N LEU A 60 0.34 5.66 10.93
CA LEU A 60 1.38 6.69 11.07
C LEU A 60 1.12 7.58 12.29
N ALA A 61 1.01 6.94 13.46
CA ALA A 61 0.83 7.66 14.71
C ALA A 61 1.97 8.64 14.97
N GLY A 62 1.63 9.90 15.23
CA GLY A 62 2.59 10.96 15.51
C GLY A 62 3.19 11.65 14.27
N TYR A 63 2.88 11.21 13.06
CA TYR A 63 3.29 11.89 11.82
C TYR A 63 2.32 13.01 11.46
N SER A 64 2.87 14.10 10.90
CA SER A 64 2.10 15.18 10.27
C SER A 64 2.16 15.07 8.75
N LYS A 65 1.33 15.86 8.05
CA LYS A 65 1.37 15.92 6.57
C LYS A 65 2.77 16.27 6.02
N ASN A 66 3.54 17.07 6.76
CA ASN A 66 4.86 17.51 6.33
C ASN A 66 5.93 16.44 6.54
N ASP A 67 5.63 15.41 7.33
CA ASP A 67 6.57 14.32 7.63
C ASP A 67 6.52 13.20 6.60
N VAL A 68 5.55 13.20 5.67
CA VAL A 68 5.31 12.11 4.73
C VAL A 68 5.14 12.64 3.32
N THR A 69 5.72 11.95 2.36
CA THR A 69 5.55 12.21 0.93
C THR A 69 4.91 10.99 0.27
N VAL A 70 3.95 11.24 -0.61
CA VAL A 70 3.28 10.23 -1.43
C VAL A 70 3.57 10.56 -2.90
N ASP A 71 4.32 9.71 -3.57
CA ASP A 71 4.70 9.84 -4.97
C ASP A 71 4.05 8.71 -5.78
N TYR A 72 3.57 9.03 -6.98
CA TYR A 72 3.06 8.05 -7.93
C TYR A 72 3.70 8.26 -9.29
N ALA A 73 4.44 7.26 -9.75
CA ALA A 73 5.09 7.26 -11.06
C ALA A 73 5.23 5.82 -11.58
N ASP A 74 5.09 5.64 -12.89
CA ASP A 74 5.31 4.35 -13.56
C ASP A 74 4.59 3.16 -12.91
N ASN A 75 3.34 3.36 -12.54
CA ASN A 75 2.50 2.37 -11.85
C ASN A 75 3.02 1.95 -10.46
N VAL A 76 3.90 2.75 -9.86
CA VAL A 76 4.39 2.54 -8.51
C VAL A 76 3.98 3.70 -7.62
N LEU A 77 3.26 3.39 -6.56
CA LEU A 77 2.92 4.31 -5.48
C LEU A 77 3.98 4.16 -4.39
N THR A 78 4.73 5.22 -4.12
CA THR A 78 5.76 5.24 -3.08
C THR A 78 5.33 6.18 -1.95
N ILE A 79 5.31 5.67 -0.74
CA ILE A 79 5.01 6.43 0.47
C ILE A 79 6.25 6.40 1.34
N LYS A 80 6.81 7.57 1.64
CA LYS A 80 8.06 7.68 2.40
C LYS A 80 7.99 8.78 3.46
N SER A 81 8.76 8.60 4.53
CA SER A 81 8.97 9.66 5.51
C SER A 81 10.02 10.65 5.00
N ASN A 82 9.82 11.95 5.30
CA ASN A 82 10.71 13.03 4.85
C ASN A 82 11.97 13.16 5.71
N LYS A 83 12.08 12.44 6.83
CA LYS A 83 13.27 12.45 7.70
C LYS A 83 14.28 11.43 7.21
N ASP A 84 15.50 11.87 6.97
CA ASP A 84 16.61 10.99 6.64
C ASP A 84 17.00 10.13 7.86
N GLU A 85 17.50 8.89 7.60
CA GLU A 85 18.02 7.97 8.64
C GLU A 85 19.11 8.60 9.52
N GLN A 86 19.77 9.64 9.02
CA GLN A 86 20.88 10.32 9.72
C GLN A 86 20.42 11.31 10.79
N THR A 87 19.18 11.74 10.74
CA THR A 87 18.62 12.56 11.84
C THR A 87 18.20 11.61 12.97
N LYS A 88 19.20 11.05 13.66
CA LYS A 88 18.98 10.51 15.01
C LYS A 88 18.57 11.70 15.86
N GLU A 89 17.26 11.94 15.93
CA GLU A 89 16.75 12.77 17.00
C GLU A 89 17.31 12.17 18.28
N VAL A 90 18.04 12.96 19.02
CA VAL A 90 18.26 12.71 20.44
C VAL A 90 16.83 12.75 21.01
N GLU A 91 16.17 11.63 20.94
CA GLU A 91 14.84 11.49 21.51
C GLU A 91 15.01 11.66 22.99
N ASP A 92 14.46 12.76 23.47
CA ASP A 92 14.31 13.02 24.88
C ASP A 92 13.41 11.91 25.44
N ASN A 93 14.04 10.82 25.89
CA ASN A 93 13.36 9.65 26.48
C ASN A 93 12.96 9.91 27.93
N ASP A 94 13.02 11.16 28.37
CA ASP A 94 12.72 11.54 29.75
C ASP A 94 11.27 11.22 30.08
N GLY A 95 11.07 10.30 31.01
CA GLY A 95 9.76 9.88 31.50
C GLY A 95 9.08 8.74 30.72
N ILE A 96 9.68 8.20 29.67
CA ILE A 96 9.10 7.06 28.93
C ILE A 96 9.48 5.74 29.61
N LEU A 97 8.50 5.06 30.20
CA LEU A 97 8.71 3.76 30.83
C LEU A 97 8.67 2.59 29.83
N HIS A 98 7.94 2.74 28.73
CA HIS A 98 7.85 1.76 27.65
C HIS A 98 7.61 2.48 26.32
N LYS A 99 8.40 2.16 25.30
CA LYS A 99 8.31 2.75 23.97
C LYS A 99 7.91 1.72 22.94
N GLY A 100 6.63 1.68 22.59
CA GLY A 100 6.07 0.86 21.53
C GLY A 100 5.78 1.62 20.23
N ILE A 101 5.68 2.96 20.33
CA ILE A 101 5.40 3.85 19.20
C ILE A 101 6.60 4.76 18.98
N ALA A 102 7.18 4.72 17.79
CA ALA A 102 8.29 5.58 17.39
C ALA A 102 8.12 6.04 15.95
N LYS A 103 8.51 7.29 15.67
CA LYS A 103 8.67 7.76 14.30
C LYS A 103 9.96 7.16 13.75
N ARG A 104 9.86 6.38 12.69
CA ARG A 104 11.00 5.74 12.03
C ARG A 104 11.05 6.18 10.58
N TYR A 105 12.25 6.23 10.02
CA TYR A 105 12.38 6.35 8.57
C TYR A 105 11.73 5.13 7.92
N PHE A 106 10.95 5.38 6.87
CA PHE A 106 10.39 4.31 6.05
C PHE A 106 10.25 4.77 4.60
N SER A 107 10.32 3.82 3.70
CA SER A 107 9.92 3.97 2.31
C SER A 107 9.17 2.71 1.91
N LYS A 108 7.93 2.86 1.51
CA LYS A 108 7.07 1.74 1.13
C LYS A 108 6.51 1.96 -0.26
N SER A 109 6.65 0.94 -1.12
CA SER A 109 6.19 1.00 -2.51
C SER A 109 5.12 -0.05 -2.75
N PHE A 110 4.10 0.35 -3.52
CA PHE A 110 3.00 -0.50 -3.95
C PHE A 110 2.92 -0.48 -5.46
N THR A 111 2.86 -1.65 -6.07
CA THR A 111 2.61 -1.77 -7.50
C THR A 111 1.12 -1.60 -7.77
N VAL A 112 0.78 -0.66 -8.61
CA VAL A 112 -0.60 -0.31 -8.98
C VAL A 112 -0.85 -0.77 -10.42
N ALA A 113 -2.01 -1.37 -10.67
CA ALA A 113 -2.38 -1.78 -12.03
C ALA A 113 -2.49 -0.57 -12.97
N GLU A 114 -2.18 -0.76 -14.25
CA GLU A 114 -2.20 0.31 -15.27
C GLU A 114 -3.58 0.98 -15.42
N ASP A 115 -4.63 0.23 -15.14
CA ASP A 115 -6.01 0.70 -15.19
C ASP A 115 -6.50 1.30 -13.84
N CYS A 116 -5.61 1.53 -12.89
CA CYS A 116 -5.92 2.19 -11.62
C CYS A 116 -5.31 3.59 -11.55
N GLU A 117 -6.09 4.52 -11.03
CA GLU A 117 -5.65 5.89 -10.74
C GLU A 117 -5.67 6.19 -9.25
N VAL A 118 -4.69 6.96 -8.81
CA VAL A 118 -4.66 7.52 -7.45
C VAL A 118 -5.56 8.75 -7.43
N LYS A 119 -6.59 8.73 -6.59
CA LYS A 119 -7.57 9.83 -6.48
C LYS A 119 -7.16 10.88 -5.45
N GLY A 120 -6.46 10.47 -4.40
CA GLY A 120 -5.99 11.39 -3.36
C GLY A 120 -5.39 10.67 -2.18
N ALA A 121 -4.85 11.45 -1.26
CA ALA A 121 -4.29 10.98 -0.01
C ALA A 121 -4.71 11.90 1.13
N GLU A 122 -5.06 11.33 2.27
CA GLU A 122 -5.46 12.05 3.48
C GLU A 122 -4.77 11.45 4.71
N LEU A 123 -4.18 12.30 5.53
CA LEU A 123 -3.66 11.91 6.84
C LEU A 123 -4.58 12.48 7.93
N LYS A 124 -5.26 11.59 8.63
CA LYS A 124 -6.19 11.95 9.70
C LYS A 124 -6.11 10.92 10.83
N ASP A 125 -6.13 11.41 12.06
CA ASP A 125 -6.16 10.59 13.28
C ASP A 125 -5.04 9.52 13.33
N GLY A 126 -3.86 9.84 12.79
CA GLY A 126 -2.71 8.92 12.73
C GLY A 126 -2.82 7.85 11.64
N LEU A 127 -3.78 7.94 10.74
CA LEU A 127 -3.97 7.04 9.61
C LEU A 127 -3.78 7.79 8.29
N LEU A 128 -2.80 7.38 7.49
CA LEU A 128 -2.69 7.82 6.10
C LEU A 128 -3.54 6.90 5.23
N LYS A 129 -4.48 7.49 4.53
CA LYS A 129 -5.34 6.80 3.56
C LYS A 129 -5.04 7.32 2.16
N VAL A 130 -4.71 6.42 1.25
CA VAL A 130 -4.54 6.71 -0.18
C VAL A 130 -5.64 5.99 -0.94
N SER A 131 -6.48 6.76 -1.62
CA SER A 131 -7.63 6.23 -2.36
C SER A 131 -7.29 6.04 -3.83
N LEU A 132 -7.64 4.87 -4.36
CA LEU A 132 -7.42 4.47 -5.74
C LEU A 132 -8.74 4.04 -6.38
N GLU A 133 -8.87 4.26 -7.68
CA GLU A 133 -10.01 3.83 -8.47
C GLU A 133 -9.55 3.13 -9.75
N LYS A 134 -10.12 1.96 -10.01
CA LYS A 134 -9.91 1.23 -11.24
C LYS A 134 -10.80 1.78 -12.34
N ILE A 135 -10.20 2.26 -13.41
CA ILE A 135 -10.90 2.79 -14.58
C ILE A 135 -11.31 1.62 -15.47
N VAL A 136 -12.61 1.36 -15.49
CA VAL A 136 -13.19 0.34 -16.38
C VAL A 136 -13.86 1.03 -17.54
N PRO A 137 -13.43 0.76 -18.79
CA PRO A 137 -14.14 1.26 -19.96
C PRO A 137 -15.62 0.87 -19.92
N ASP A 138 -16.50 1.75 -20.38
CA ASP A 138 -17.96 1.52 -20.36
C ASP A 138 -18.37 0.23 -21.08
N SER A 139 -17.59 -0.19 -22.09
CA SER A 139 -17.79 -1.46 -22.80
C SER A 139 -17.57 -2.71 -21.92
N LYS A 140 -16.81 -2.59 -20.82
CA LYS A 140 -16.51 -3.68 -19.90
C LYS A 140 -17.30 -3.63 -18.60
N LYS A 141 -18.11 -2.59 -18.39
CA LYS A 141 -18.96 -2.48 -17.21
C LYS A 141 -20.12 -3.48 -17.29
N PRO A 142 -20.49 -4.10 -16.16
CA PRO A 142 -21.68 -4.95 -16.10
C PRO A 142 -22.91 -4.18 -16.55
N ARG A 143 -23.67 -4.72 -17.47
CA ARG A 143 -24.95 -4.18 -17.91
C ARG A 143 -26.04 -5.23 -17.83
N THR A 144 -27.20 -4.84 -17.36
CA THR A 144 -28.38 -5.72 -17.37
C THR A 144 -28.96 -5.79 -18.77
N ILE A 145 -29.09 -6.99 -19.31
CA ILE A 145 -29.72 -7.24 -20.60
C ILE A 145 -31.18 -7.61 -20.34
N LYS A 146 -32.10 -6.86 -20.94
CA LYS A 146 -33.53 -7.20 -20.87
C LYS A 146 -33.81 -8.39 -21.75
N ILE A 147 -34.43 -9.42 -21.18
CA ILE A 147 -34.93 -10.57 -21.90
C ILE A 147 -36.22 -10.14 -22.61
N LYS A 148 -36.28 -10.35 -23.91
CA LYS A 148 -37.51 -10.10 -24.70
C LYS A 148 -38.44 -11.31 -24.60
#